data_75ba76f6b42eb15fe1180ed21211865e
#
_entry.id   75ba76f6b42eb15fe1180ed21211865e
#
_cell.length_a   1.000
_cell.length_b   1.000
_cell.length_c   1.000
_cell.angle_alpha   90.00
_cell.angle_beta   90.00
_cell.angle_gamma   90.00
#
_symmetry.space_group_name_H-M   'P 1'
#
loop_
_entity.id
_entity.type
_entity.pdbx_description
1 polymer ?
#
loop_
_entity_poly.entity_id
_entity_poly.type
_entity_poly.pdbx_seq_one_letter_code
_entity_poly.pdbx_strand_id
1 'polypeptide(L)'
;MFDHTHYVPILRWKRAERWALADLPHSTCDVITPLFEPTTWAFADTKKRKTLESKISNIAEDLLQYWGQDPFFMDFGLVPANARSYAGRDSFLLMAKEARSQQLHLIPVTGLGRGQAVQSAVKEVISTDGYGACFRLFRNDLGDAAVQTHITNLLTELEIQPNNVDLIVDLQCVDQITPDYASLIRQVPFLDNRRTFTVAGGALPKDLSDFDPGKGLHPRWEWRKWCECIQARETPRLPSFADYTIQHPLFEEPPDGAAPSASIRYTTDEDWVIIRGLSVRRDDANGFQQWPANAEILCMQPEFLGAAFSEGDRYIEEMSKQTAHPGNAESWLRAGFNHHVIFVVQQLATLFGTAIAA
;
A
#
# COMPACT_ATOMS: atom_id res chain seq x y z
N MET A 1 13.01 7.95 11.84
CA MET A 1 13.43 8.55 10.55
C MET A 1 14.08 7.45 9.73
N PHE A 2 13.64 7.23 8.51
CA PHE A 2 14.18 6.19 7.62
C PHE A 2 14.79 6.81 6.35
N ASP A 3 15.55 6.02 5.60
CA ASP A 3 16.22 6.41 4.36
C ASP A 3 15.80 5.52 3.18
N HIS A 4 16.56 5.55 2.11
CA HIS A 4 16.28 4.83 0.86
C HIS A 4 16.33 3.29 0.97
N THR A 5 16.76 2.74 2.09
CA THR A 5 16.76 1.29 2.35
C THR A 5 15.42 0.79 2.92
N HIS A 6 14.52 1.71 3.23
CA HIS A 6 13.24 1.44 3.86
C HIS A 6 12.12 1.22 2.82
N TYR A 7 11.10 0.45 3.17
CA TYR A 7 9.95 0.17 2.33
C TYR A 7 8.67 0.81 2.86
N VAL A 8 7.86 1.38 1.97
CA VAL A 8 6.56 1.99 2.30
C VAL A 8 5.45 1.29 1.51
N PRO A 9 4.90 0.17 2.00
CA PRO A 9 3.76 -0.48 1.35
C PRO A 9 2.49 0.37 1.47
N ILE A 10 1.76 0.56 0.36
CA ILE A 10 0.46 1.26 0.32
C ILE A 10 -0.66 0.21 0.38
N LEU A 11 -1.48 0.27 1.44
CA LEU A 11 -2.47 -0.74 1.79
C LEU A 11 -3.87 -0.12 1.96
N ARG A 12 -4.89 -0.78 1.44
CA ARG A 12 -6.29 -0.29 1.44
C ARG A 12 -7.06 -0.54 2.74
N TRP A 13 -6.38 -0.98 3.77
CA TRP A 13 -6.95 -1.35 5.07
C TRP A 13 -8.08 -2.39 4.98
N LYS A 14 -8.00 -3.33 4.05
CA LYS A 14 -8.92 -4.47 3.94
C LYS A 14 -8.46 -5.63 4.83
N ARG A 15 -9.36 -6.58 5.08
CA ARG A 15 -9.11 -7.68 6.03
C ARG A 15 -7.92 -8.57 5.62
N ALA A 16 -7.76 -8.86 4.32
CA ALA A 16 -6.63 -9.64 3.82
C ALA A 16 -5.28 -8.96 4.09
N GLU A 17 -5.20 -7.64 3.91
CA GLU A 17 -3.99 -6.84 4.18
C GLU A 17 -3.65 -6.81 5.67
N ARG A 18 -4.64 -6.56 6.53
CA ARG A 18 -4.46 -6.56 7.99
C ARG A 18 -3.91 -7.90 8.48
N TRP A 19 -4.49 -8.99 8.02
CA TRP A 19 -4.03 -10.33 8.39
C TRP A 19 -2.64 -10.65 7.83
N ALA A 20 -2.31 -10.16 6.63
CA ALA A 20 -0.97 -10.30 6.08
C ALA A 20 0.09 -9.59 6.92
N LEU A 21 -0.24 -8.40 7.46
CA LEU A 21 0.64 -7.67 8.37
C LEU A 21 0.89 -8.40 9.69
N ALA A 22 -0.16 -9.01 10.27
CA ALA A 22 -0.04 -9.76 11.52
C ALA A 22 0.88 -11.00 11.41
N ASP A 23 1.09 -11.49 10.19
CA ASP A 23 1.95 -12.64 9.92
C ASP A 23 3.39 -12.23 9.52
N LEU A 24 3.73 -10.93 9.57
CA LEU A 24 5.08 -10.47 9.26
C LEU A 24 6.04 -10.74 10.42
N PRO A 25 7.27 -11.16 10.15
CA PRO A 25 8.33 -11.17 11.15
C PRO A 25 8.59 -9.76 11.70
N HIS A 26 8.95 -9.64 12.98
CA HIS A 26 9.32 -8.34 13.57
C HIS A 26 10.43 -7.63 12.79
N SER A 27 11.44 -8.37 12.35
CA SER A 27 12.53 -7.83 11.53
C SER A 27 12.07 -7.21 10.21
N THR A 28 10.95 -7.66 9.65
CA THR A 28 10.30 -7.03 8.49
C THR A 28 9.58 -5.75 8.93
N CYS A 29 8.88 -5.76 10.06
CA CYS A 29 8.18 -4.59 10.58
C CYS A 29 9.14 -3.43 10.88
N ASP A 30 10.35 -3.71 11.37
CA ASP A 30 11.38 -2.70 11.70
C ASP A 30 11.84 -1.86 10.49
N VAL A 31 11.70 -2.40 9.28
CA VAL A 31 12.20 -1.77 8.04
C VAL A 31 11.08 -1.34 7.08
N ILE A 32 9.84 -1.32 7.55
CA ILE A 32 8.70 -0.80 6.78
C ILE A 32 7.93 0.26 7.57
N THR A 33 7.31 1.20 6.86
CA THR A 33 6.31 2.13 7.41
C THR A 33 5.11 2.13 6.46
N PRO A 34 4.03 1.41 6.77
CA PRO A 34 2.90 1.29 5.86
C PRO A 34 2.12 2.61 5.73
N LEU A 35 1.61 2.87 4.53
CA LEU A 35 0.59 3.88 4.28
C LEU A 35 -0.76 3.20 4.18
N PHE A 36 -1.65 3.49 5.11
CA PHE A 36 -3.00 2.96 5.12
C PHE A 36 -3.99 3.92 4.45
N GLU A 37 -4.74 3.41 3.48
CA GLU A 37 -5.83 4.09 2.79
C GLU A 37 -7.18 3.43 3.14
N PRO A 38 -7.87 3.86 4.21
CA PRO A 38 -9.21 3.36 4.47
C PRO A 38 -10.14 3.62 3.28
N THR A 39 -10.85 2.60 2.84
CA THR A 39 -11.80 2.71 1.72
C THR A 39 -13.21 2.95 2.23
N THR A 40 -14.14 3.26 1.31
CA THR A 40 -15.58 3.39 1.63
C THR A 40 -16.14 2.19 2.38
N TRP A 41 -15.62 0.99 2.14
CA TRP A 41 -16.02 -0.23 2.85
C TRP A 41 -15.79 -0.17 4.37
N ALA A 42 -14.73 0.51 4.80
CA ALA A 42 -14.48 0.72 6.23
C ALA A 42 -15.60 1.54 6.89
N PHE A 43 -16.26 2.40 6.10
CA PHE A 43 -17.32 3.31 6.52
C PHE A 43 -18.71 2.93 5.99
N ALA A 44 -18.84 1.87 5.17
CA ALA A 44 -20.11 1.43 4.62
C ALA A 44 -21.12 1.07 5.72
N ASP A 45 -22.37 1.37 5.46
CA ASP A 45 -23.45 1.06 6.40
C ASP A 45 -23.71 -0.45 6.37
N THR A 46 -23.32 -1.13 7.45
CA THR A 46 -23.61 -2.55 7.60
C THR A 46 -25.02 -2.72 8.16
N LYS A 47 -25.66 -3.86 7.91
CA LYS A 47 -27.01 -4.21 8.43
C LYS A 47 -27.17 -4.00 9.96
N LYS A 48 -26.07 -3.80 10.70
CA LYS A 48 -26.03 -3.55 12.14
C LYS A 48 -26.00 -2.06 12.52
N ARG A 49 -26.16 -1.13 11.58
CA ARG A 49 -26.16 0.35 11.82
C ARG A 49 -25.11 0.79 12.85
N LYS A 50 -23.85 0.42 12.63
CA LYS A 50 -22.74 0.91 13.47
C LYS A 50 -22.59 2.41 13.29
N THR A 51 -22.42 3.16 14.39
CA THR A 51 -22.10 4.60 14.33
C THR A 51 -20.72 4.83 13.74
N LEU A 52 -20.45 6.04 13.26
CA LEU A 52 -19.12 6.42 12.76
C LEU A 52 -18.05 6.19 13.83
N GLU A 53 -18.32 6.59 15.06
CA GLU A 53 -17.42 6.39 16.19
C GLU A 53 -17.09 4.91 16.39
N SER A 54 -18.09 4.03 16.37
CA SER A 54 -17.86 2.59 16.51
C SER A 54 -17.05 2.00 15.35
N LYS A 55 -17.20 2.52 14.12
CA LYS A 55 -16.41 2.07 12.97
C LYS A 55 -14.95 2.51 13.12
N ILE A 56 -14.72 3.75 13.53
CA ILE A 56 -13.40 4.31 13.78
C ILE A 56 -12.69 3.60 14.93
N SER A 57 -13.40 3.34 16.04
CA SER A 57 -12.86 2.57 17.16
C SER A 57 -12.41 1.18 16.71
N ASN A 58 -13.23 0.48 15.90
CA ASN A 58 -12.81 -0.82 15.34
C ASN A 58 -11.56 -0.70 14.44
N ILE A 59 -11.41 0.39 13.66
CA ILE A 59 -10.20 0.60 12.86
C ILE A 59 -8.99 0.76 13.76
N ALA A 60 -9.10 1.54 14.84
CA ALA A 60 -8.01 1.75 15.79
C ALA A 60 -7.64 0.47 16.56
N GLU A 61 -8.65 -0.30 16.99
CA GLU A 61 -8.43 -1.61 17.62
C GLU A 61 -7.74 -2.59 16.66
N ASP A 62 -8.18 -2.63 15.39
CA ASP A 62 -7.56 -3.44 14.35
C ASP A 62 -6.10 -2.99 14.08
N LEU A 63 -5.82 -1.67 14.07
CA LEU A 63 -4.47 -1.13 13.92
C LEU A 63 -3.56 -1.60 15.05
N LEU A 64 -4.02 -1.48 16.29
CA LEU A 64 -3.27 -1.96 17.45
C LEU A 64 -3.03 -3.48 17.38
N GLN A 65 -4.02 -4.24 16.95
CA GLN A 65 -3.94 -5.70 16.89
C GLN A 65 -3.03 -6.21 15.77
N TYR A 66 -3.10 -5.62 14.57
CA TYR A 66 -2.47 -6.15 13.36
C TYR A 66 -1.19 -5.43 12.96
N TRP A 67 -0.99 -4.20 13.42
CA TRP A 67 0.23 -3.43 13.17
C TRP A 67 0.99 -3.09 14.45
N GLY A 68 0.30 -2.82 15.54
CA GLY A 68 0.90 -2.41 16.80
C GLY A 68 1.02 -0.89 16.94
N GLN A 69 2.06 -0.45 17.63
CA GLN A 69 2.29 0.98 17.93
C GLN A 69 3.37 1.63 17.06
N ASP A 70 3.94 0.89 16.12
CA ASP A 70 4.93 1.43 15.20
C ASP A 70 4.34 2.54 14.31
N PRO A 71 5.18 3.48 13.81
CA PRO A 71 4.70 4.56 12.96
C PRO A 71 4.02 4.05 11.69
N PHE A 72 2.94 4.73 11.29
CA PHE A 72 2.26 4.51 10.03
C PHE A 72 1.68 5.80 9.46
N PHE A 73 1.57 5.87 8.16
CA PHE A 73 0.87 6.93 7.44
C PHE A 73 -0.60 6.59 7.28
N MET A 74 -1.49 7.59 7.48
CA MET A 74 -2.93 7.42 7.33
C MET A 74 -3.50 8.43 6.32
N ASP A 75 -3.96 7.94 5.16
CA ASP A 75 -4.54 8.76 4.09
C ASP A 75 -6.04 8.51 3.94
N PHE A 76 -6.86 9.51 4.23
CA PHE A 76 -8.31 9.49 4.02
C PHE A 76 -8.72 9.91 2.60
N GLY A 77 -7.79 9.91 1.64
CA GLY A 77 -8.04 10.32 0.25
C GLY A 77 -9.14 9.53 -0.44
N LEU A 78 -9.27 8.25 -0.16
CA LEU A 78 -10.28 7.37 -0.72
C LEU A 78 -11.64 7.42 0.01
N VAL A 79 -11.71 8.07 1.16
CA VAL A 79 -12.97 8.24 1.90
C VAL A 79 -13.77 9.39 1.28
N PRO A 80 -14.98 9.17 0.75
CA PRO A 80 -15.79 10.21 0.14
C PRO A 80 -16.14 11.33 1.12
N ALA A 81 -16.29 12.55 0.61
CA ALA A 81 -16.59 13.72 1.42
C ALA A 81 -17.89 13.57 2.29
N ASN A 82 -18.90 12.89 1.77
CA ASN A 82 -20.14 12.59 2.48
C ASN A 82 -19.97 11.53 3.61
N ALA A 83 -18.95 10.69 3.52
CA ALA A 83 -18.59 9.74 4.57
C ALA A 83 -17.56 10.29 5.56
N ARG A 84 -16.89 11.41 5.21
CA ARG A 84 -15.92 12.08 6.09
C ARG A 84 -16.56 12.87 7.22
N SER A 85 -17.80 13.30 7.06
CA SER A 85 -18.52 14.05 8.08
C SER A 85 -19.84 13.38 8.40
N TYR A 86 -19.99 12.96 9.65
CA TYR A 86 -21.23 12.45 10.20
C TYR A 86 -21.57 13.22 11.47
N ALA A 87 -22.78 13.73 11.57
CA ALA A 87 -23.22 14.55 12.70
C ALA A 87 -22.31 15.77 12.98
N GLY A 88 -21.71 16.36 11.90
CA GLY A 88 -20.82 17.53 12.02
C GLY A 88 -19.42 17.23 12.53
N ARG A 89 -19.03 15.96 12.65
CA ARG A 89 -17.68 15.54 13.06
C ARG A 89 -16.89 15.03 11.88
N ASP A 90 -15.63 15.44 11.78
CA ASP A 90 -14.70 14.96 10.78
C ASP A 90 -14.19 13.56 11.17
N SER A 91 -14.33 12.58 10.26
CA SER A 91 -13.91 11.19 10.52
C SER A 91 -12.40 11.05 10.73
N PHE A 92 -11.59 11.95 10.14
CA PHE A 92 -10.15 11.94 10.34
C PHE A 92 -9.78 12.41 11.75
N LEU A 93 -10.40 13.49 12.25
CA LEU A 93 -10.20 13.95 13.62
C LEU A 93 -10.64 12.92 14.66
N LEU A 94 -11.74 12.22 14.39
CA LEU A 94 -12.18 11.11 15.24
C LEU A 94 -11.16 9.98 15.23
N MET A 95 -10.61 9.64 14.06
CA MET A 95 -9.55 8.62 13.94
C MET A 95 -8.28 9.00 14.71
N ALA A 96 -7.82 10.24 14.57
CA ALA A 96 -6.65 10.74 15.30
C ALA A 96 -6.88 10.73 16.82
N LYS A 97 -8.08 11.11 17.28
CA LYS A 97 -8.46 11.02 18.69
C LYS A 97 -8.43 9.58 19.21
N GLU A 98 -8.98 8.65 18.44
CA GLU A 98 -9.02 7.24 18.82
C GLU A 98 -7.61 6.63 18.80
N ALA A 99 -6.82 6.92 17.77
CA ALA A 99 -5.42 6.51 17.69
C ALA A 99 -4.62 6.97 18.92
N ARG A 100 -4.81 8.24 19.34
CA ARG A 100 -4.17 8.80 20.53
C ARG A 100 -4.56 8.07 21.80
N SER A 101 -5.86 7.72 21.94
CA SER A 101 -6.36 6.99 23.12
C SER A 101 -5.72 5.60 23.25
N GLN A 102 -5.30 5.00 22.14
CA GLN A 102 -4.66 3.70 22.07
C GLN A 102 -3.12 3.78 21.88
N GLN A 103 -2.55 4.98 21.99
CA GLN A 103 -1.11 5.24 21.85
C GLN A 103 -0.53 4.81 20.48
N LEU A 104 -1.34 4.88 19.42
CA LEU A 104 -0.91 4.59 18.06
C LEU A 104 -0.12 5.79 17.50
N HIS A 105 0.93 5.51 16.73
CA HIS A 105 1.77 6.52 16.10
C HIS A 105 1.26 6.87 14.70
N LEU A 106 0.13 7.56 14.63
CA LEU A 106 -0.51 8.00 13.38
C LEU A 106 0.15 9.26 12.83
N ILE A 107 0.72 9.18 11.61
CA ILE A 107 1.21 10.32 10.85
C ILE A 107 0.17 10.68 9.79
N PRO A 108 -0.44 11.89 9.85
CA PRO A 108 -1.47 12.30 8.91
C PRO A 108 -0.91 12.51 7.51
N VAL A 109 -1.63 12.03 6.49
CA VAL A 109 -1.29 12.26 5.08
C VAL A 109 -2.15 13.38 4.51
N THR A 110 -1.50 14.33 3.85
CA THR A 110 -2.15 15.40 3.08
C THR A 110 -1.40 15.66 1.77
N GLY A 111 -1.79 16.69 1.00
CA GLY A 111 -1.18 17.05 -0.27
C GLY A 111 -1.82 18.29 -0.88
N LEU A 112 -1.33 18.74 -2.03
CA LEU A 112 -1.74 20.00 -2.67
C LEU A 112 -3.20 19.99 -3.11
N GLY A 113 -3.71 18.84 -3.55
CA GLY A 113 -5.10 18.69 -4.01
C GLY A 113 -6.15 18.50 -2.90
N ARG A 114 -5.78 18.62 -1.61
CA ARG A 114 -6.73 18.41 -0.51
C ARG A 114 -7.49 19.70 -0.18
N GLY A 115 -8.81 19.57 0.05
CA GLY A 115 -9.65 20.71 0.40
C GLY A 115 -9.34 21.27 1.81
N GLN A 116 -9.75 22.55 2.05
CA GLN A 116 -9.48 23.30 3.26
C GLN A 116 -9.88 22.56 4.57
N ALA A 117 -10.99 21.84 4.57
CA ALA A 117 -11.43 21.08 5.74
C ALA A 117 -10.42 19.99 6.13
N VAL A 118 -9.82 19.31 5.12
CA VAL A 118 -8.76 18.31 5.35
C VAL A 118 -7.51 18.96 5.88
N GLN A 119 -7.09 20.11 5.31
CA GLN A 119 -5.90 20.82 5.77
C GLN A 119 -6.07 21.30 7.23
N SER A 120 -7.25 21.82 7.57
CA SER A 120 -7.56 22.25 8.94
C SER A 120 -7.52 21.07 9.93
N ALA A 121 -8.07 19.92 9.55
CA ALA A 121 -8.03 18.71 10.38
C ALA A 121 -6.60 18.19 10.57
N VAL A 122 -5.80 18.15 9.50
CA VAL A 122 -4.38 17.75 9.55
C VAL A 122 -3.58 18.70 10.43
N LYS A 123 -3.79 20.02 10.32
CA LYS A 123 -3.16 21.02 11.20
C LYS A 123 -3.45 20.78 12.68
N GLU A 124 -4.70 20.49 13.02
CA GLU A 124 -5.10 20.17 14.39
C GLU A 124 -4.38 18.90 14.90
N VAL A 125 -4.29 17.86 14.09
CA VAL A 125 -3.59 16.63 14.45
C VAL A 125 -2.09 16.87 14.65
N ILE A 126 -1.44 17.60 13.73
CA ILE A 126 -0.01 17.95 13.84
C ILE A 126 0.27 18.69 15.15
N SER A 127 -0.54 19.72 15.46
CA SER A 127 -0.34 20.54 16.65
C SER A 127 -0.61 19.79 17.95
N THR A 128 -1.48 18.78 17.92
CA THR A 128 -1.86 18.01 19.10
C THR A 128 -0.91 16.85 19.38
N ASP A 129 -0.52 16.11 18.33
CA ASP A 129 0.23 14.85 18.48
C ASP A 129 1.74 15.01 18.29
N GLY A 130 2.17 16.02 17.52
CA GLY A 130 3.60 16.33 17.33
C GLY A 130 4.35 15.35 16.43
N TYR A 131 3.68 14.43 15.73
CA TYR A 131 4.31 13.44 14.86
C TYR A 131 4.63 13.95 13.45
N GLY A 132 4.36 15.24 13.18
CA GLY A 132 4.54 15.82 11.85
C GLY A 132 3.45 15.42 10.87
N ALA A 133 3.77 15.45 9.58
CA ALA A 133 2.83 15.07 8.52
C ALA A 133 3.56 14.39 7.37
N CYS A 134 2.80 13.65 6.55
CA CYS A 134 3.24 13.15 5.26
C CYS A 134 2.57 13.95 4.13
N PHE A 135 3.38 14.55 3.25
CA PHE A 135 2.90 15.18 2.02
C PHE A 135 2.96 14.15 0.89
N ARG A 136 1.82 13.84 0.30
CA ARG A 136 1.69 12.96 -0.85
C ARG A 136 1.40 13.79 -2.09
N LEU A 137 2.39 13.87 -2.98
CA LEU A 137 2.30 14.58 -4.25
C LEU A 137 2.07 13.58 -5.37
N PHE A 138 1.13 13.89 -6.24
CA PHE A 138 0.84 13.08 -7.42
C PHE A 138 1.56 13.61 -8.65
N ARG A 139 1.65 12.80 -9.71
CA ARG A 139 2.30 13.18 -10.96
C ARG A 139 1.81 14.53 -11.50
N ASN A 140 0.53 14.83 -11.40
CA ASN A 140 -0.04 16.10 -11.87
C ASN A 140 0.47 17.30 -11.08
N ASP A 141 0.81 17.12 -9.81
CA ASP A 141 1.38 18.19 -8.97
C ASP A 141 2.79 18.56 -9.44
N LEU A 142 3.56 17.60 -9.98
CA LEU A 142 4.93 17.82 -10.44
C LEU A 142 5.01 18.63 -11.73
N GLY A 143 3.99 18.57 -12.57
CA GLY A 143 3.92 19.33 -13.83
C GLY A 143 3.60 20.83 -13.66
N ASP A 144 3.27 21.26 -12.43
CA ASP A 144 2.92 22.64 -12.13
C ASP A 144 4.20 23.47 -11.85
N ALA A 145 4.43 24.52 -12.65
CA ALA A 145 5.54 25.44 -12.43
C ALA A 145 5.47 26.16 -11.06
N ALA A 146 4.30 26.22 -10.44
CA ALA A 146 4.08 26.80 -9.11
C ALA A 146 4.20 25.79 -7.96
N VAL A 147 4.57 24.54 -8.22
CA VAL A 147 4.63 23.47 -7.20
C VAL A 147 5.44 23.88 -5.96
N GLN A 148 6.56 24.56 -6.16
CA GLN A 148 7.38 25.08 -5.05
C GLN A 148 6.61 26.07 -4.17
N THR A 149 5.88 27.00 -4.79
CA THR A 149 5.05 27.99 -4.10
C THR A 149 3.91 27.30 -3.34
N HIS A 150 3.24 26.35 -3.99
CA HIS A 150 2.14 25.60 -3.37
C HIS A 150 2.61 24.80 -2.15
N ILE A 151 3.75 24.13 -2.24
CA ILE A 151 4.34 23.42 -1.10
C ILE A 151 4.72 24.37 0.03
N THR A 152 5.30 25.53 -0.30
CA THR A 152 5.66 26.56 0.69
C THR A 152 4.41 27.11 1.40
N ASN A 153 3.34 27.37 0.64
CA ASN A 153 2.08 27.81 1.20
C ASN A 153 1.47 26.75 2.11
N LEU A 154 1.51 25.47 1.72
CA LEU A 154 1.01 24.36 2.53
C LEU A 154 1.79 24.21 3.83
N LEU A 155 3.12 24.33 3.81
CA LEU A 155 3.94 24.35 5.03
C LEU A 155 3.55 25.48 5.97
N THR A 156 3.31 26.68 5.41
CA THR A 156 2.89 27.87 6.17
C THR A 156 1.50 27.68 6.76
N GLU A 157 0.55 27.19 5.97
CA GLU A 157 -0.83 26.93 6.40
C GLU A 157 -0.89 25.93 7.56
N LEU A 158 -0.12 24.85 7.44
CA LEU A 158 -0.05 23.80 8.46
C LEU A 158 0.85 24.17 9.65
N GLU A 159 1.56 25.29 9.59
CA GLU A 159 2.53 25.73 10.61
C GLU A 159 3.58 24.65 10.93
N ILE A 160 4.04 23.93 9.90
CA ILE A 160 4.98 22.80 10.05
C ILE A 160 6.33 23.11 9.38
N GLN A 161 7.42 22.70 10.02
CA GLN A 161 8.76 22.83 9.46
C GLN A 161 9.04 21.72 8.44
N PRO A 162 9.80 21.99 7.36
CA PRO A 162 10.12 21.00 6.33
C PRO A 162 10.72 19.69 6.85
N ASN A 163 11.54 19.74 7.90
CA ASN A 163 12.18 18.57 8.51
C ASN A 163 11.25 17.70 9.37
N ASN A 164 10.01 18.14 9.59
CA ASN A 164 8.94 17.37 10.22
C ASN A 164 7.95 16.79 9.19
N VAL A 165 8.28 16.89 7.90
CA VAL A 165 7.46 16.39 6.80
C VAL A 165 8.12 15.21 6.12
N ASP A 166 7.40 14.09 6.08
CA ASP A 166 7.67 12.99 5.16
C ASP A 166 7.13 13.35 3.79
N LEU A 167 7.86 13.01 2.73
CA LEU A 167 7.43 13.29 1.37
C LEU A 167 7.27 12.00 0.59
N ILE A 168 6.10 11.77 0.04
CA ILE A 168 5.82 10.70 -0.91
C ILE A 168 5.48 11.33 -2.26
N VAL A 169 6.27 11.01 -3.28
CA VAL A 169 5.94 11.28 -4.69
C VAL A 169 5.27 10.03 -5.24
N ASP A 170 3.97 10.12 -5.46
CA ASP A 170 3.16 9.01 -5.92
C ASP A 170 2.84 9.14 -7.41
N LEU A 171 3.47 8.31 -8.21
CA LEU A 171 3.29 8.25 -9.65
C LEU A 171 2.07 7.43 -10.07
N GLN A 172 1.43 6.75 -9.12
CA GLN A 172 0.29 5.86 -9.33
C GLN A 172 0.61 4.77 -10.36
N CYS A 173 -0.10 4.74 -11.50
CA CYS A 173 0.13 3.75 -12.54
C CYS A 173 1.43 4.04 -13.29
N VAL A 174 2.31 3.06 -13.34
CA VAL A 174 3.58 3.11 -14.06
C VAL A 174 3.71 1.96 -15.03
N ASP A 175 4.35 2.23 -16.15
CA ASP A 175 4.54 1.31 -17.27
C ASP A 175 5.89 1.56 -17.97
N GLN A 176 6.11 0.88 -19.08
CA GLN A 176 7.32 1.01 -19.87
C GLN A 176 7.56 2.45 -20.37
N ILE A 177 6.48 3.17 -20.74
CA ILE A 177 6.58 4.53 -21.30
C ILE A 177 6.60 5.63 -20.23
N THR A 178 6.44 5.28 -18.97
CA THR A 178 6.59 6.22 -17.86
C THR A 178 8.00 6.83 -17.89
N PRO A 179 8.14 8.17 -17.83
CA PRO A 179 9.45 8.82 -17.76
C PRO A 179 10.31 8.28 -16.62
N ASP A 180 11.62 8.40 -16.74
CA ASP A 180 12.51 8.00 -15.66
C ASP A 180 12.22 8.79 -14.37
N TYR A 181 12.33 8.11 -13.23
CA TYR A 181 11.98 8.70 -11.94
C TYR A 181 12.91 9.85 -11.56
N ALA A 182 14.18 9.79 -11.95
CA ALA A 182 15.13 10.87 -11.67
C ALA A 182 14.69 12.18 -12.32
N SER A 183 14.19 12.14 -13.56
CA SER A 183 13.64 13.32 -14.25
C SER A 183 12.41 13.91 -13.56
N LEU A 184 11.53 13.05 -13.06
CA LEU A 184 10.33 13.48 -12.32
C LEU A 184 10.69 14.06 -10.95
N ILE A 185 11.61 13.41 -10.23
CA ILE A 185 12.05 13.83 -8.89
C ILE A 185 12.77 15.17 -8.93
N ARG A 186 13.57 15.47 -9.96
CA ARG A 186 14.25 16.77 -10.10
C ARG A 186 13.31 17.98 -10.08
N GLN A 187 12.04 17.76 -10.35
CA GLN A 187 11.00 18.82 -10.29
C GLN A 187 10.51 19.07 -8.86
N VAL A 188 10.82 18.19 -7.91
CA VAL A 188 10.34 18.28 -6.52
C VAL A 188 11.27 19.18 -5.72
N PRO A 189 10.77 20.28 -5.14
CA PRO A 189 11.60 21.21 -4.37
C PRO A 189 11.87 20.71 -2.95
N PHE A 190 13.01 21.16 -2.41
CA PHE A 190 13.37 20.99 -0.98
C PHE A 190 13.49 19.53 -0.51
N LEU A 191 13.99 18.63 -1.34
CA LEU A 191 14.14 17.22 -0.99
C LEU A 191 15.04 16.98 0.22
N ASP A 192 16.16 17.73 0.29
CA ASP A 192 17.15 17.58 1.36
C ASP A 192 16.62 17.98 2.75
N ASN A 193 15.59 18.82 2.78
CA ASN A 193 15.04 19.36 4.02
C ASN A 193 13.85 18.56 4.56
N ARG A 194 13.48 17.44 3.90
CA ARG A 194 12.38 16.59 4.34
C ARG A 194 12.83 15.53 5.35
N ARG A 195 11.94 15.12 6.24
CA ARG A 195 12.22 14.05 7.21
C ARG A 195 12.57 12.75 6.50
N THR A 196 11.70 12.31 5.58
CA THR A 196 11.93 11.17 4.68
C THR A 196 11.54 11.55 3.25
N PHE A 197 12.00 10.75 2.28
CA PHE A 197 11.65 10.91 0.88
C PHE A 197 11.40 9.55 0.24
N THR A 198 10.24 9.37 -0.37
CA THR A 198 9.75 8.12 -0.94
C THR A 198 9.19 8.35 -2.34
N VAL A 199 9.39 7.41 -3.25
CA VAL A 199 8.72 7.38 -4.55
C VAL A 199 7.85 6.12 -4.62
N ALA A 200 6.58 6.32 -4.95
CA ALA A 200 5.58 5.29 -5.07
C ALA A 200 5.14 5.10 -6.52
N GLY A 201 4.86 3.86 -6.89
CA GLY A 201 4.25 3.51 -8.16
C GLY A 201 3.64 2.12 -8.10
N GLY A 202 2.89 1.72 -9.13
CA GLY A 202 2.41 0.36 -9.25
C GLY A 202 2.14 0.03 -10.70
N ALA A 203 2.61 -1.13 -11.16
CA ALA A 203 2.46 -1.61 -12.53
C ALA A 203 1.40 -2.69 -12.67
N LEU A 204 0.93 -3.28 -11.57
CA LEU A 204 -0.04 -4.36 -11.66
C LEU A 204 -1.31 -3.88 -12.37
N PRO A 205 -1.82 -4.60 -13.40
CA PRO A 205 -2.99 -4.18 -14.15
C PRO A 205 -4.26 -4.17 -13.29
N LYS A 206 -5.22 -3.32 -13.67
CA LYS A 206 -6.50 -3.15 -12.97
C LYS A 206 -7.29 -4.45 -12.88
N ASP A 207 -7.27 -5.21 -13.95
CA ASP A 207 -7.85 -6.55 -14.04
C ASP A 207 -6.90 -7.48 -14.83
N LEU A 208 -7.24 -8.75 -14.88
CA LEU A 208 -6.42 -9.77 -15.52
C LEU A 208 -7.01 -10.26 -16.85
N SER A 209 -7.89 -9.47 -17.50
CA SER A 209 -8.59 -9.86 -18.74
C SER A 209 -7.64 -10.11 -19.90
N ASP A 210 -6.52 -9.38 -19.92
CA ASP A 210 -5.50 -9.48 -20.98
C ASP A 210 -4.57 -10.71 -20.86
N PHE A 211 -4.72 -11.49 -19.78
CA PHE A 211 -3.97 -12.74 -19.60
C PHE A 211 -4.83 -13.93 -20.00
N ASP A 212 -4.22 -14.89 -20.67
CA ASP A 212 -4.83 -16.20 -20.84
C ASP A 212 -4.87 -16.99 -19.52
N PRO A 213 -5.82 -17.93 -19.34
CA PRO A 213 -5.80 -18.82 -18.17
C PRO A 213 -4.48 -19.59 -18.07
N GLY A 214 -3.95 -19.70 -16.86
CA GLY A 214 -2.65 -20.31 -16.58
C GLY A 214 -1.59 -19.28 -16.23
N LYS A 215 -0.31 -19.59 -16.46
CA LYS A 215 0.83 -18.73 -16.11
C LYS A 215 1.01 -17.59 -17.12
N GLY A 216 1.05 -16.36 -16.62
CA GLY A 216 1.51 -15.17 -17.31
C GLY A 216 2.60 -14.45 -16.54
N LEU A 217 3.36 -13.61 -17.23
CA LEU A 217 4.34 -12.71 -16.64
C LEU A 217 3.94 -11.26 -16.92
N HIS A 218 4.13 -10.39 -15.94
CA HIS A 218 3.92 -8.95 -16.09
C HIS A 218 5.07 -8.18 -15.45
N PRO A 219 5.75 -7.27 -16.17
CA PRO A 219 6.90 -6.56 -15.62
C PRO A 219 6.54 -5.68 -14.43
N ARG A 220 7.39 -5.70 -13.41
CA ARG A 220 7.33 -4.81 -12.25
C ARG A 220 7.97 -3.47 -12.59
N TRP A 221 7.29 -2.68 -13.43
CA TRP A 221 7.81 -1.39 -13.90
C TRP A 221 8.08 -0.41 -12.75
N GLU A 222 7.29 -0.47 -11.68
CA GLU A 222 7.51 0.32 -10.46
C GLU A 222 8.88 0.04 -9.84
N TRP A 223 9.26 -1.24 -9.76
CA TRP A 223 10.54 -1.68 -9.23
C TRP A 223 11.69 -1.35 -10.18
N ARG A 224 11.55 -1.68 -11.46
CA ARG A 224 12.58 -1.44 -12.49
C ARG A 224 12.93 0.05 -12.59
N LYS A 225 11.92 0.92 -12.69
CA LYS A 225 12.11 2.37 -12.77
C LYS A 225 12.74 2.96 -11.50
N TRP A 226 12.37 2.42 -10.34
CA TRP A 226 12.98 2.82 -9.08
C TRP A 226 14.45 2.38 -9.00
N CYS A 227 14.79 1.14 -9.40
CA CYS A 227 16.17 0.66 -9.47
C CYS A 227 17.02 1.49 -10.44
N GLU A 228 16.49 1.84 -11.62
CA GLU A 228 17.16 2.74 -12.57
C GLU A 228 17.48 4.10 -11.90
N CYS A 229 16.54 4.67 -11.17
CA CYS A 229 16.72 5.93 -10.44
C CYS A 229 17.81 5.85 -9.35
N ILE A 230 17.81 4.76 -8.57
CA ILE A 230 18.83 4.53 -7.52
C ILE A 230 20.22 4.36 -8.14
N GLN A 231 20.34 3.62 -9.24
CA GLN A 231 21.62 3.37 -9.92
C GLN A 231 22.17 4.62 -10.59
N ALA A 232 21.32 5.44 -11.18
CA ALA A 232 21.73 6.69 -11.85
C ALA A 232 22.36 7.70 -10.87
N ARG A 233 21.90 7.73 -9.62
CA ARG A 233 22.35 8.69 -8.57
C ARG A 233 22.27 10.15 -9.02
N GLU A 234 21.31 10.47 -9.86
CA GLU A 234 21.12 11.81 -10.43
C GLU A 234 20.19 12.71 -9.59
N THR A 235 19.69 12.19 -8.49
CA THR A 235 18.80 12.91 -7.58
C THR A 235 19.56 13.43 -6.37
N PRO A 236 19.22 14.62 -5.83
CA PRO A 236 19.88 15.17 -4.64
C PRO A 236 19.80 14.23 -3.44
N ARG A 237 18.70 13.46 -3.32
CA ARG A 237 18.46 12.48 -2.29
C ARG A 237 17.86 11.22 -2.90
N LEU A 238 18.36 10.05 -2.51
CA LEU A 238 17.82 8.78 -2.95
C LEU A 238 16.46 8.52 -2.29
N PRO A 239 15.42 8.14 -3.07
CA PRO A 239 14.11 7.83 -2.53
C PRO A 239 14.04 6.43 -1.91
N SER A 240 13.26 6.27 -0.85
CA SER A 240 12.75 4.96 -0.42
C SER A 240 11.79 4.40 -1.48
N PHE A 241 11.66 3.10 -1.52
CA PHE A 241 10.71 2.41 -2.38
C PHE A 241 9.31 2.37 -1.75
N ALA A 242 8.29 2.58 -2.58
CA ALA A 242 6.90 2.34 -2.23
C ALA A 242 6.14 1.75 -3.41
N ASP A 243 5.17 0.91 -3.12
CA ASP A 243 4.24 0.40 -4.12
C ASP A 243 2.86 0.08 -3.52
N TYR A 244 1.94 -0.35 -4.37
CA TYR A 244 0.58 -0.74 -4.00
C TYR A 244 0.46 -2.25 -3.75
N THR A 245 1.60 -2.88 -3.44
CA THR A 245 1.69 -4.32 -3.19
C THR A 245 1.13 -5.12 -4.38
N ILE A 246 0.25 -6.08 -4.15
CA ILE A 246 -0.36 -6.91 -5.21
C ILE A 246 -1.66 -6.28 -5.77
N GLN A 247 -1.85 -4.96 -5.66
CA GLN A 247 -3.05 -4.27 -6.14
C GLN A 247 -2.73 -3.21 -7.20
N HIS A 248 -3.75 -2.86 -7.98
CA HIS A 248 -3.67 -1.73 -8.89
C HIS A 248 -3.69 -0.40 -8.12
N PRO A 249 -2.89 0.62 -8.53
CA PRO A 249 -2.82 1.90 -7.82
C PRO A 249 -4.16 2.62 -7.68
N LEU A 250 -4.94 2.66 -8.74
CA LEU A 250 -6.26 3.29 -8.69
C LEU A 250 -7.28 2.34 -8.07
N PHE A 251 -7.87 2.80 -6.97
CA PHE A 251 -8.91 2.04 -6.29
C PHE A 251 -10.26 2.27 -6.98
N GLU A 252 -10.91 1.17 -7.32
CA GLU A 252 -12.33 1.17 -7.72
C GLU A 252 -13.05 0.10 -6.92
N GLU A 253 -14.25 0.43 -6.50
CA GLU A 253 -15.10 -0.56 -5.86
C GLU A 253 -15.58 -1.56 -6.92
N PRO A 254 -15.46 -2.88 -6.68
CA PRO A 254 -16.02 -3.84 -7.60
C PRO A 254 -17.53 -3.65 -7.69
N PRO A 255 -18.13 -3.78 -8.88
CA PRO A 255 -19.58 -3.67 -9.04
C PRO A 255 -20.30 -4.72 -8.19
N ASP A 256 -21.53 -4.38 -7.78
CA ASP A 256 -22.39 -5.29 -7.02
C ASP A 256 -22.52 -6.62 -7.73
N GLY A 257 -22.30 -7.70 -6.97
CA GLY A 257 -22.37 -9.04 -7.51
C GLY A 257 -21.16 -9.50 -8.32
N ALA A 258 -20.09 -8.72 -8.42
CA ALA A 258 -18.85 -9.17 -9.04
C ALA A 258 -18.33 -10.43 -8.35
N ALA A 259 -17.93 -11.40 -9.16
CA ALA A 259 -17.30 -12.61 -8.67
C ALA A 259 -15.78 -12.54 -8.91
N PRO A 260 -14.95 -12.89 -7.92
CA PRO A 260 -13.51 -12.92 -8.13
C PRO A 260 -13.12 -13.99 -9.16
N SER A 261 -12.01 -13.77 -9.86
CA SER A 261 -11.30 -14.83 -10.54
C SER A 261 -10.39 -15.57 -9.56
N ALA A 262 -10.26 -16.90 -9.72
CA ALA A 262 -9.37 -17.70 -8.89
C ALA A 262 -7.92 -17.53 -9.30
N SER A 263 -7.41 -16.30 -9.29
CA SER A 263 -6.07 -15.97 -9.74
C SER A 263 -5.12 -15.75 -8.56
N ILE A 264 -3.84 -16.12 -8.74
CA ILE A 264 -2.75 -15.91 -7.79
C ILE A 264 -1.79 -14.89 -8.41
N ARG A 265 -1.39 -13.90 -7.63
CA ARG A 265 -0.38 -12.91 -7.97
C ARG A 265 0.84 -13.16 -7.10
N TYR A 266 1.97 -13.40 -7.71
CA TYR A 266 3.19 -13.77 -7.01
C TYR A 266 4.33 -12.86 -7.44
N THR A 267 5.03 -12.27 -6.49
CA THR A 267 6.12 -11.32 -6.74
C THR A 267 7.41 -12.06 -7.00
N THR A 268 8.15 -11.62 -8.02
CA THR A 268 9.50 -12.09 -8.30
C THR A 268 10.44 -10.90 -8.49
N ASP A 269 11.70 -11.12 -8.84
CA ASP A 269 12.70 -10.06 -8.89
C ASP A 269 12.28 -8.87 -9.77
N GLU A 270 11.87 -9.13 -11.00
CA GLU A 270 11.53 -8.08 -11.96
C GLU A 270 10.13 -8.20 -12.55
N ASP A 271 9.42 -9.30 -12.25
CA ASP A 271 8.13 -9.59 -12.84
C ASP A 271 7.12 -10.02 -11.76
N TRP A 272 5.86 -9.87 -12.10
CA TRP A 272 4.76 -10.56 -11.46
C TRP A 272 4.53 -11.89 -12.16
N VAL A 273 4.54 -12.99 -11.44
CA VAL A 273 3.98 -14.26 -11.92
C VAL A 273 2.49 -14.26 -11.61
N ILE A 274 1.67 -14.28 -12.64
CA ILE A 274 0.22 -14.29 -12.53
C ILE A 274 -0.26 -15.68 -12.96
N ILE A 275 -0.81 -16.44 -12.02
CA ILE A 275 -1.53 -17.66 -12.37
C ILE A 275 -3.00 -17.29 -12.48
N ARG A 276 -3.47 -17.11 -13.73
CA ARG A 276 -4.84 -16.67 -13.96
C ARG A 276 -5.82 -17.82 -13.91
N GLY A 277 -6.81 -17.72 -13.02
CA GLY A 277 -8.01 -18.54 -13.04
C GLY A 277 -9.19 -17.82 -13.69
N LEU A 278 -10.28 -18.54 -13.87
CA LEU A 278 -11.57 -18.02 -14.34
C LEU A 278 -12.42 -17.53 -13.15
N SER A 279 -13.53 -16.85 -13.44
CA SER A 279 -14.49 -16.46 -12.42
C SER A 279 -15.00 -17.71 -11.64
N VAL A 280 -15.02 -17.60 -10.31
CA VAL A 280 -15.50 -18.69 -9.45
C VAL A 280 -17.00 -19.00 -9.59
N ARG A 281 -17.75 -18.15 -10.28
CA ARG A 281 -19.18 -18.35 -10.59
C ARG A 281 -19.41 -18.96 -11.97
N ARG A 282 -18.38 -19.23 -12.71
CA ARG A 282 -18.48 -19.81 -14.03
C ARG A 282 -18.73 -21.32 -13.90
N ASP A 283 -19.83 -21.81 -14.46
CA ASP A 283 -20.30 -23.20 -14.28
C ASP A 283 -19.30 -24.25 -14.82
N ASP A 284 -18.53 -23.88 -15.86
CA ASP A 284 -17.55 -24.75 -16.51
C ASP A 284 -16.13 -24.69 -15.93
N ALA A 285 -15.94 -23.97 -14.80
CA ALA A 285 -14.61 -23.63 -14.28
C ALA A 285 -14.29 -24.17 -12.89
N ASN A 286 -14.95 -25.21 -12.40
CA ASN A 286 -14.72 -25.82 -11.07
C ASN A 286 -14.76 -24.83 -9.85
N GLY A 287 -15.30 -23.63 -10.02
CA GLY A 287 -15.52 -22.68 -8.93
C GLY A 287 -14.28 -22.36 -8.12
N PHE A 288 -14.38 -22.50 -6.81
CA PHE A 288 -13.30 -22.25 -5.85
C PHE A 288 -12.15 -23.27 -5.93
N GLN A 289 -12.39 -24.47 -6.48
CA GLN A 289 -11.35 -25.50 -6.64
C GLN A 289 -10.27 -25.14 -7.65
N GLN A 290 -10.44 -24.08 -8.41
CA GLN A 290 -9.39 -23.55 -9.26
C GLN A 290 -8.16 -23.06 -8.49
N TRP A 291 -8.36 -22.54 -7.26
CA TRP A 291 -7.24 -22.00 -6.49
C TRP A 291 -6.18 -23.05 -6.11
N PRO A 292 -6.51 -24.20 -5.51
CA PRO A 292 -5.53 -25.27 -5.30
C PRO A 292 -4.81 -25.72 -6.56
N ALA A 293 -5.54 -25.86 -7.67
CA ALA A 293 -4.92 -26.22 -8.96
C ALA A 293 -3.96 -25.15 -9.47
N ASN A 294 -4.31 -23.87 -9.33
CA ASN A 294 -3.44 -22.76 -9.68
C ASN A 294 -2.24 -22.66 -8.74
N ALA A 295 -2.39 -22.99 -7.47
CA ALA A 295 -1.26 -23.08 -6.53
C ALA A 295 -0.30 -24.21 -6.89
N GLU A 296 -0.81 -25.37 -7.34
CA GLU A 296 0.03 -26.45 -7.84
C GLU A 296 0.85 -25.99 -9.05
N ILE A 297 0.23 -25.28 -10.01
CA ILE A 297 0.95 -24.70 -11.15
C ILE A 297 2.05 -23.75 -10.67
N LEU A 298 1.77 -22.87 -9.68
CA LEU A 298 2.77 -21.95 -9.13
C LEU A 298 3.91 -22.70 -8.42
N CYS A 299 3.59 -23.68 -7.58
CA CYS A 299 4.61 -24.44 -6.85
C CYS A 299 5.58 -25.24 -7.77
N MET A 300 5.17 -25.54 -9.01
CA MET A 300 6.02 -26.15 -10.01
C MET A 300 6.94 -25.15 -10.76
N GLN A 301 6.76 -23.86 -10.54
CA GLN A 301 7.57 -22.84 -11.22
C GLN A 301 8.91 -22.65 -10.51
N PRO A 302 10.00 -22.37 -11.25
CA PRO A 302 11.31 -22.08 -10.65
C PRO A 302 11.32 -20.81 -9.81
N GLU A 303 10.36 -19.91 -10.02
CA GLU A 303 10.21 -18.67 -9.29
C GLU A 303 9.59 -18.86 -7.89
N PHE A 304 8.96 -20.02 -7.60
CA PHE A 304 8.37 -20.28 -6.30
C PHE A 304 9.46 -20.53 -5.24
N LEU A 305 9.48 -19.73 -4.19
CA LEU A 305 10.55 -19.75 -3.18
C LEU A 305 10.37 -20.82 -2.08
N GLY A 306 9.25 -21.53 -2.10
CA GLY A 306 8.96 -22.62 -1.15
C GLY A 306 8.37 -22.14 0.18
N ALA A 307 7.73 -23.06 0.89
CA ALA A 307 6.98 -22.79 2.11
C ALA A 307 7.77 -22.13 3.26
N ALA A 308 9.10 -22.25 3.25
CA ALA A 308 9.95 -21.63 4.29
C ALA A 308 10.18 -20.14 4.09
N PHE A 309 9.82 -19.58 2.92
CA PHE A 309 10.11 -18.19 2.60
C PHE A 309 9.19 -17.22 3.38
N SER A 310 7.90 -17.49 3.41
CA SER A 310 6.92 -16.67 4.11
C SER A 310 5.69 -17.48 4.55
N GLU A 311 4.88 -16.93 5.43
CA GLU A 311 3.57 -17.52 5.77
C GLU A 311 2.65 -17.61 4.55
N GLY A 312 2.76 -16.64 3.61
CA GLY A 312 2.05 -16.68 2.35
C GLY A 312 2.47 -17.87 1.47
N ASP A 313 3.77 -18.12 1.35
CA ASP A 313 4.32 -19.26 0.59
C ASP A 313 3.94 -20.59 1.24
N ARG A 314 3.99 -20.66 2.57
CA ARG A 314 3.54 -21.83 3.31
C ARG A 314 2.07 -22.14 3.02
N TYR A 315 1.22 -21.12 3.07
CA TYR A 315 -0.21 -21.27 2.75
C TYR A 315 -0.40 -21.77 1.30
N ILE A 316 0.30 -21.19 0.33
CA ILE A 316 0.22 -21.57 -1.10
C ILE A 316 0.60 -23.05 -1.27
N GLU A 317 1.74 -23.48 -0.67
CA GLU A 317 2.18 -24.87 -0.80
C GLU A 317 1.24 -25.87 -0.09
N GLU A 318 0.75 -25.54 1.09
CA GLU A 318 -0.23 -26.38 1.81
C GLU A 318 -1.51 -26.54 0.98
N MET A 319 -2.03 -25.43 0.45
CA MET A 319 -3.28 -25.43 -0.31
C MET A 319 -3.15 -26.10 -1.68
N SER A 320 -1.98 -26.10 -2.30
CA SER A 320 -1.73 -26.85 -3.56
C SER A 320 -1.97 -28.36 -3.41
N LYS A 321 -1.88 -28.87 -2.18
CA LYS A 321 -2.07 -30.31 -1.84
C LYS A 321 -3.47 -30.61 -1.32
N GLN A 322 -4.32 -29.58 -1.18
CA GLN A 322 -5.65 -29.70 -0.57
C GLN A 322 -6.78 -29.64 -1.60
N THR A 323 -7.71 -30.59 -1.50
CA THR A 323 -8.91 -30.62 -2.35
C THR A 323 -10.20 -30.33 -1.59
N ALA A 324 -10.21 -30.47 -0.25
CA ALA A 324 -11.42 -30.35 0.56
C ALA A 324 -11.79 -28.88 0.89
N HIS A 325 -10.81 -28.00 1.07
CA HIS A 325 -11.01 -26.61 1.45
C HIS A 325 -10.17 -25.68 0.58
N PRO A 326 -10.71 -25.20 -0.56
CA PRO A 326 -9.92 -24.44 -1.55
C PRO A 326 -9.55 -23.01 -1.10
N GLY A 327 -9.93 -22.61 0.12
CA GLY A 327 -9.81 -21.21 0.54
C GLY A 327 -10.86 -20.32 -0.12
N ASN A 328 -10.65 -19.01 0.01
CA ASN A 328 -11.46 -17.98 -0.63
C ASN A 328 -10.57 -16.84 -1.14
N ALA A 329 -11.13 -15.89 -1.90
CA ALA A 329 -10.37 -14.77 -2.46
C ALA A 329 -9.54 -14.01 -1.42
N GLU A 330 -10.06 -13.87 -0.21
CA GLU A 330 -9.39 -13.15 0.87
C GLU A 330 -8.15 -13.89 1.39
N SER A 331 -8.23 -15.20 1.59
CA SER A 331 -7.08 -15.99 2.06
C SER A 331 -5.94 -16.03 1.02
N TRP A 332 -6.28 -16.08 -0.27
CA TRP A 332 -5.30 -16.01 -1.35
C TRP A 332 -4.67 -14.63 -1.51
N LEU A 333 -5.46 -13.56 -1.30
CA LEU A 333 -4.92 -12.19 -1.24
C LEU A 333 -3.99 -12.02 -0.02
N ARG A 334 -4.37 -12.53 1.17
CA ARG A 334 -3.50 -12.52 2.36
C ARG A 334 -2.14 -13.16 2.07
N ALA A 335 -2.14 -14.35 1.45
CA ALA A 335 -0.91 -15.03 1.08
C ALA A 335 -0.04 -14.19 0.13
N GLY A 336 -0.65 -13.62 -0.91
CA GLY A 336 0.06 -12.76 -1.85
C GLY A 336 0.62 -11.47 -1.24
N PHE A 337 -0.13 -10.80 -0.36
CA PHE A 337 0.36 -9.62 0.39
C PHE A 337 1.54 -9.96 1.30
N ASN A 338 1.43 -11.05 2.07
CA ASN A 338 2.48 -11.46 2.99
C ASN A 338 3.77 -11.79 2.24
N HIS A 339 3.68 -12.62 1.18
CA HIS A 339 4.80 -12.91 0.32
C HIS A 339 5.44 -11.63 -0.25
N HIS A 340 4.63 -10.73 -0.84
CA HIS A 340 5.10 -9.52 -1.48
C HIS A 340 5.91 -8.62 -0.54
N VAL A 341 5.37 -8.33 0.65
CA VAL A 341 6.04 -7.44 1.61
C VAL A 341 7.40 -8.02 2.04
N ILE A 342 7.45 -9.31 2.38
CA ILE A 342 8.69 -9.97 2.77
C ILE A 342 9.67 -9.99 1.61
N PHE A 343 9.21 -10.27 0.40
CA PHE A 343 10.04 -10.31 -0.81
C PHE A 343 10.68 -8.95 -1.11
N VAL A 344 9.91 -7.86 -1.09
CA VAL A 344 10.43 -6.50 -1.33
C VAL A 344 11.45 -6.10 -0.28
N VAL A 345 11.20 -6.40 0.99
CA VAL A 345 12.16 -6.13 2.08
C VAL A 345 13.47 -6.88 1.85
N GLN A 346 13.42 -8.14 1.43
CA GLN A 346 14.64 -8.91 1.11
C GLN A 346 15.34 -8.39 -0.15
N GLN A 347 14.61 -7.95 -1.18
CA GLN A 347 15.20 -7.31 -2.36
C GLN A 347 15.98 -6.04 -1.99
N LEU A 348 15.39 -5.18 -1.16
CA LEU A 348 16.05 -3.96 -0.67
C LEU A 348 17.30 -4.30 0.15
N ALA A 349 17.19 -5.25 1.07
CA ALA A 349 18.33 -5.69 1.87
C ALA A 349 19.48 -6.22 1.01
N THR A 350 19.16 -7.00 -0.01
CA THR A 350 20.15 -7.53 -0.96
C THR A 350 20.78 -6.41 -1.79
N LEU A 351 19.97 -5.47 -2.27
CA LEU A 351 20.43 -4.35 -3.11
C LEU A 351 21.40 -3.43 -2.35
N PHE A 352 21.16 -3.20 -1.07
CA PHE A 352 21.97 -2.29 -0.24
C PHE A 352 22.98 -2.99 0.66
N GLY A 353 23.03 -4.32 0.64
CA GLY A 353 23.93 -5.10 1.50
C GLY A 353 23.62 -4.96 2.99
N THR A 354 22.35 -4.73 3.34
CA THR A 354 21.89 -4.63 4.74
C THR A 354 21.41 -6.00 5.21
N ALA A 355 21.81 -6.40 6.44
CA ALA A 355 21.32 -7.64 7.02
C ALA A 355 19.92 -7.40 7.59
N ILE A 356 18.95 -8.23 7.20
CA ILE A 356 17.68 -8.35 7.92
C ILE A 356 17.98 -9.30 9.08
N ALA A 357 17.79 -8.84 10.32
CA ALA A 357 17.94 -9.72 11.48
C ALA A 357 16.96 -10.91 11.34
N ALA A 358 17.45 -12.13 11.57
CA ALA A 358 16.67 -13.35 11.45
C ALA A 358 15.61 -13.46 12.56
#